data_4e751a3da03fede7d8377db5d3091591
#
_entry.id   4e751a3da03fede7d8377db5d3091591
#
_cell.length_a   1.000
_cell.length_b   1.000
_cell.length_c   1.000
_cell.angle_alpha   90.00
_cell.angle_beta   90.00
_cell.angle_gamma   90.00
#
_symmetry.space_group_name_H-M   'P 1'
#
loop_
_entity.id
_entity.type
_entity.pdbx_description
1 polymer ?
#
loop_
_entity_poly.entity_id
_entity_poly.type
_entity_poly.pdbx_seq_one_letter_code
_entity_poly.pdbx_strand_id
1 'polypeptide(L)'
;MTSFLIDEMFPVAAAEKLRDAYGHDAVHVAEAGLRAADDAQVAATAPAEGRAVITENVADFSAEREVVLVFVLKRSLPTGGAQAAALAKILDRWSQEFPDPYLGPHWPRTS
;
A
#
# COMPACT_ATOMS: atom_id res chain seq x y z
N MET A 1 -13.03 -4.05 -6.59
CA MET A 1 -12.51 -3.13 -5.55
C MET A 1 -11.11 -3.59 -5.14
N THR A 2 -10.18 -2.67 -5.05
CA THR A 2 -8.80 -3.00 -4.66
C THR A 2 -8.68 -3.05 -3.15
N SER A 3 -8.00 -4.08 -2.63
CA SER A 3 -7.68 -4.21 -1.22
C SER A 3 -6.20 -3.88 -1.02
N PHE A 4 -5.85 -3.30 0.11
CA PHE A 4 -4.50 -2.78 0.35
C PHE A 4 -3.87 -3.39 1.59
N LEU A 5 -2.55 -3.60 1.52
CA LEU A 5 -1.70 -3.91 2.68
C LEU A 5 -0.63 -2.82 2.74
N ILE A 6 -0.68 -1.97 3.75
CA ILE A 6 0.21 -0.82 3.91
C ILE A 6 1.43 -1.22 4.71
N ASP A 7 2.62 -1.03 4.13
CA ASP A 7 3.89 -1.40 4.77
C ASP A 7 4.22 -0.47 5.94
N GLU A 8 5.10 -0.93 6.83
CA GLU A 8 5.32 -0.30 8.14
C GLU A 8 5.92 1.11 8.11
N MET A 9 6.61 1.49 7.02
CA MET A 9 7.18 2.84 6.92
C MET A 9 6.11 3.93 6.81
N PHE A 10 4.88 3.57 6.43
CA PHE A 10 3.77 4.51 6.36
C PHE A 10 2.94 4.47 7.64
N PRO A 11 2.22 5.55 7.98
CA PRO A 11 1.41 5.56 9.20
C PRO A 11 0.20 4.63 9.10
N VAL A 12 -0.16 4.01 10.23
CA VAL A 12 -1.38 3.20 10.35
C VAL A 12 -2.62 4.01 9.94
N ALA A 13 -2.62 5.30 10.23
CA ALA A 13 -3.71 6.20 9.88
C ALA A 13 -4.05 6.21 8.37
N ALA A 14 -3.10 5.85 7.51
CA ALA A 14 -3.36 5.75 6.06
C ALA A 14 -4.38 4.63 5.77
N ALA A 15 -4.23 3.48 6.43
CA ALA A 15 -5.19 2.39 6.30
C ALA A 15 -6.55 2.77 6.87
N GLU A 16 -6.57 3.45 8.01
CA GLU A 16 -7.81 3.92 8.62
C GLU A 16 -8.56 4.87 7.69
N LYS A 17 -7.85 5.81 7.05
CA LYS A 17 -8.47 6.76 6.13
C LYS A 17 -9.00 6.07 4.88
N LEU A 18 -8.29 5.07 4.35
CA LEU A 18 -8.77 4.31 3.20
C LEU A 18 -10.07 3.57 3.55
N ARG A 19 -10.17 3.03 4.76
CA ARG A 19 -11.40 2.36 5.22
C ARG A 19 -12.53 3.37 5.45
N ASP A 20 -12.25 4.42 6.21
CA ASP A 20 -13.29 5.30 6.75
C ASP A 20 -13.75 6.38 5.76
N ALA A 21 -12.82 6.95 5.00
CA ALA A 21 -13.12 8.04 4.09
C ALA A 21 -13.44 7.56 2.67
N TYR A 22 -12.85 6.45 2.24
CA TYR A 22 -12.96 5.98 0.86
C TYR A 22 -13.61 4.61 0.71
N GLY A 23 -13.91 3.92 1.82
CA GLY A 23 -14.62 2.65 1.80
C GLY A 23 -13.82 1.47 1.26
N HIS A 24 -12.49 1.55 1.24
CA HIS A 24 -11.64 0.47 0.78
C HIS A 24 -11.37 -0.56 1.87
N ASP A 25 -11.06 -1.79 1.47
CA ASP A 25 -10.54 -2.82 2.37
C ASP A 25 -9.02 -2.61 2.46
N ALA A 26 -8.57 -2.03 3.55
CA ALA A 26 -7.17 -1.70 3.76
C ALA A 26 -6.74 -2.06 5.18
N VAL A 27 -5.55 -2.64 5.31
CA VAL A 27 -4.93 -2.90 6.60
C VAL A 27 -3.46 -2.46 6.55
N HIS A 28 -2.94 -2.09 7.70
CA HIS A 28 -1.51 -1.84 7.88
C HIS A 28 -0.86 -3.12 8.41
N VAL A 29 0.42 -3.35 8.06
CA VAL A 29 1.12 -4.56 8.54
C VAL A 29 1.09 -4.69 10.06
N ALA A 30 1.11 -3.57 10.80
CA ALA A 30 1.00 -3.58 12.26
C ALA A 30 -0.35 -4.13 12.73
N GLU A 31 -1.43 -3.81 12.00
CA GLU A 31 -2.77 -4.31 12.32
C GLU A 31 -2.93 -5.79 11.97
N ALA A 32 -2.21 -6.24 10.93
CA ALA A 32 -2.27 -7.62 10.46
C ALA A 32 -1.34 -8.56 11.24
N GLY A 33 -0.63 -8.07 12.26
CA GLY A 33 0.32 -8.86 13.01
C GLY A 33 1.64 -9.12 12.29
N LEU A 34 1.94 -8.32 11.27
CA LEU A 34 3.14 -8.47 10.44
C LEU A 34 4.24 -7.46 10.78
N ARG A 35 4.09 -6.73 11.89
CA ARG A 35 5.14 -5.82 12.36
C ARG A 35 6.43 -6.61 12.57
N ALA A 36 7.53 -6.13 12.03
CA ALA A 36 8.82 -6.82 12.03
C ALA A 36 8.86 -8.11 11.18
N ALA A 37 7.82 -8.40 10.39
CA ALA A 37 7.88 -9.46 9.41
C ALA A 37 8.85 -9.07 8.28
N ASP A 38 9.52 -10.05 7.68
CA ASP A 38 10.38 -9.76 6.54
C ASP A 38 9.54 -9.54 5.27
N ASP A 39 10.18 -9.01 4.22
CA ASP A 39 9.49 -8.66 2.98
C ASP A 39 8.91 -9.90 2.27
N ALA A 40 9.52 -11.06 2.42
CA ALA A 40 9.02 -12.30 1.85
C ALA A 40 7.68 -12.69 2.49
N GLN A 41 7.54 -12.51 3.81
CA GLN A 41 6.28 -12.79 4.51
C GLN A 41 5.18 -11.82 4.09
N VAL A 42 5.51 -10.54 3.93
CA VAL A 42 4.57 -9.53 3.48
C VAL A 42 4.12 -9.84 2.05
N ALA A 43 5.06 -10.16 1.16
CA ALA A 43 4.77 -10.48 -0.23
C ALA A 43 3.93 -11.76 -0.38
N ALA A 44 4.08 -12.72 0.54
CA ALA A 44 3.29 -13.95 0.53
C ALA A 44 1.87 -13.71 1.07
N THR A 45 1.74 -12.85 2.09
CA THR A 45 0.45 -12.57 2.73
C THR A 45 -0.48 -11.79 1.79
N ALA A 46 0.04 -10.81 1.08
CA ALA A 46 -0.76 -9.92 0.24
C ALA A 46 -1.57 -10.67 -0.83
N PRO A 47 -0.96 -11.53 -1.67
CA PRO A 47 -1.75 -12.24 -2.68
C PRO A 47 -2.72 -13.25 -2.07
N ALA A 48 -2.36 -13.87 -0.94
CA ALA A 48 -3.26 -14.79 -0.24
C ALA A 48 -4.55 -14.11 0.21
N GLU A 49 -4.49 -12.81 0.50
CA GLU A 49 -5.64 -12.00 0.91
C GLU A 49 -6.20 -11.13 -0.23
N GLY A 50 -5.64 -11.24 -1.42
CA GLY A 50 -6.05 -10.41 -2.55
C GLY A 50 -5.69 -8.93 -2.40
N ARG A 51 -4.59 -8.62 -1.71
CA ARG A 51 -4.18 -7.24 -1.41
C ARG A 51 -3.00 -6.78 -2.24
N ALA A 52 -3.00 -5.49 -2.59
CA ALA A 52 -1.84 -4.83 -3.16
C ALA A 52 -0.93 -4.36 -2.02
N VAL A 53 0.38 -4.56 -2.15
CA VAL A 53 1.36 -4.09 -1.17
C VAL A 53 1.73 -2.64 -1.49
N ILE A 54 1.57 -1.77 -0.50
CA ILE A 54 1.93 -0.36 -0.61
C ILE A 54 3.22 -0.14 0.17
N THR A 55 4.31 0.16 -0.53
CA THR A 55 5.62 0.24 0.09
C THR A 55 6.50 1.28 -0.59
N GLU A 56 7.53 1.75 0.10
CA GLU A 56 8.61 2.56 -0.45
C GLU A 56 9.82 1.68 -0.80
N ASN A 57 9.83 0.44 -0.36
CA ASN A 57 11.01 -0.42 -0.36
C ASN A 57 11.18 -1.14 -1.71
N VAL A 58 11.52 -0.36 -2.72
CA VAL A 58 11.61 -0.83 -4.12
C VAL A 58 12.61 -1.98 -4.25
N ALA A 59 13.80 -1.83 -3.66
CA ALA A 59 14.87 -2.82 -3.81
C ALA A 59 14.47 -4.21 -3.30
N ASP A 60 13.77 -4.25 -2.15
CA ASP A 60 13.42 -5.51 -1.52
C ASP A 60 12.22 -6.20 -2.18
N PHE A 61 11.33 -5.44 -2.81
CA PHE A 61 10.13 -5.99 -3.43
C PHE A 61 10.22 -6.12 -4.96
N SER A 62 11.23 -5.54 -5.60
CA SER A 62 11.29 -5.48 -7.06
C SER A 62 11.37 -6.85 -7.74
N ALA A 63 11.82 -7.89 -7.02
CA ALA A 63 11.89 -9.25 -7.54
C ALA A 63 10.56 -10.01 -7.42
N GLU A 64 9.60 -9.50 -6.67
CA GLU A 64 8.32 -10.15 -6.45
C GLU A 64 7.42 -9.99 -7.69
N ARG A 65 6.98 -11.11 -8.28
CA ARG A 65 6.23 -11.12 -9.54
C ARG A 65 4.76 -11.50 -9.39
N GLU A 66 4.42 -12.11 -8.25
CA GLU A 66 3.08 -12.71 -8.05
C GLU A 66 2.20 -11.84 -7.15
N VAL A 67 2.54 -10.57 -6.99
CA VAL A 67 1.83 -9.64 -6.13
C VAL A 67 1.72 -8.28 -6.82
N VAL A 68 0.61 -7.58 -6.58
CA VAL A 68 0.46 -6.19 -7.01
C VAL A 68 1.28 -5.31 -6.05
N LEU A 69 2.27 -4.62 -6.59
CA LEU A 69 3.14 -3.73 -5.82
C LEU A 69 2.83 -2.29 -6.19
N VAL A 70 2.64 -1.45 -5.18
CA VAL A 70 2.41 -0.02 -5.39
C VAL A 70 3.51 0.73 -4.67
N PHE A 71 4.42 1.30 -5.44
CA PHE A 71 5.57 2.02 -4.88
C PHE A 71 5.25 3.51 -4.74
N VAL A 72 5.34 4.00 -3.51
CA VAL A 72 5.18 5.42 -3.20
C VAL A 72 6.35 5.82 -2.32
N LEU A 73 7.07 6.86 -2.73
CA LEU A 73 8.21 7.34 -1.96
C LEU A 73 7.75 8.37 -0.93
N LYS A 74 8.17 8.21 0.33
CA LYS A 74 7.77 9.13 1.40
C LYS A 74 8.18 10.57 1.11
N ARG A 75 9.30 10.77 0.40
CA ARG A 75 9.75 12.12 0.02
C ARG A 75 8.76 12.83 -0.92
N SER A 76 7.88 12.07 -1.56
CA SER A 76 6.84 12.63 -2.43
C SER A 76 5.57 12.99 -1.65
N LEU A 77 5.54 12.71 -0.35
CA LEU A 77 4.40 12.96 0.51
C LEU A 77 4.73 14.08 1.51
N PRO A 78 3.72 14.79 2.00
CA PRO A 78 3.94 15.74 3.10
C PRO A 78 4.37 14.98 4.35
N THR A 79 5.02 15.70 5.28
CA THR A 79 5.45 15.13 6.56
C THR A 79 4.35 15.26 7.61
N GLY A 80 4.52 14.54 8.72
CA GLY A 80 3.62 14.63 9.86
C GLY A 80 2.23 14.09 9.58
N GLY A 81 1.23 14.70 10.22
CA GLY A 81 -0.15 14.21 10.15
C GLY A 81 -0.79 14.27 8.77
N ALA A 82 -0.27 15.09 7.86
CA ALA A 82 -0.80 15.19 6.50
C ALA A 82 -0.41 14.01 5.61
N GLN A 83 0.58 13.21 6.02
CA GLN A 83 1.08 12.11 5.20
C GLN A 83 0.02 11.03 4.97
N ALA A 84 -0.70 10.65 6.02
CA ALA A 84 -1.73 9.61 5.93
C ALA A 84 -2.84 10.02 4.95
N ALA A 85 -3.31 11.26 5.05
CA ALA A 85 -4.37 11.76 4.17
C ALA A 85 -3.91 11.82 2.72
N ALA A 86 -2.69 12.27 2.48
CA ALA A 86 -2.12 12.37 1.13
C ALA A 86 -1.96 10.97 0.50
N LEU A 87 -1.44 10.01 1.26
CA LEU A 87 -1.26 8.66 0.77
C LEU A 87 -2.60 8.01 0.45
N ALA A 88 -3.59 8.14 1.33
CA ALA A 88 -4.91 7.58 1.10
C ALA A 88 -5.55 8.15 -0.18
N LYS A 89 -5.41 9.45 -0.42
CA LYS A 89 -5.93 10.09 -1.62
C LYS A 89 -5.26 9.56 -2.89
N ILE A 90 -3.94 9.39 -2.86
CA ILE A 90 -3.18 8.85 -3.98
C ILE A 90 -3.64 7.43 -4.31
N LEU A 91 -3.80 6.60 -3.29
CA LEU A 91 -4.18 5.20 -3.46
C LEU A 91 -5.62 5.06 -3.93
N ASP A 92 -6.53 5.89 -3.43
CA ASP A 92 -7.91 5.90 -3.91
C ASP A 92 -7.96 6.23 -5.39
N ARG A 93 -7.25 7.28 -5.81
CA ARG A 93 -7.18 7.68 -7.22
C ARG A 93 -6.57 6.58 -8.08
N TRP A 94 -5.48 5.97 -7.61
CA TRP A 94 -4.83 4.87 -8.33
C TRP A 94 -5.78 3.69 -8.51
N SER A 95 -6.52 3.33 -7.47
CA SER A 95 -7.46 2.20 -7.53
C SER A 95 -8.59 2.44 -8.54
N GLN A 96 -8.99 3.68 -8.73
CA GLN A 96 -9.99 4.04 -9.73
C GLN A 96 -9.44 3.93 -11.16
N GLU A 97 -8.16 4.25 -11.34
CA GLU A 97 -7.49 4.12 -12.63
C GLU A 97 -7.17 2.65 -12.96
N PHE A 98 -6.94 1.83 -11.95
CA PHE A 98 -6.59 0.42 -12.08
C PHE A 98 -7.50 -0.45 -11.22
N PRO A 99 -8.79 -0.60 -11.61
CA PRO A 99 -9.72 -1.41 -10.82
C PRO A 99 -9.39 -2.90 -10.82
N ASP A 100 -8.62 -3.37 -11.81
CA ASP A 100 -8.14 -4.74 -11.89
C ASP A 100 -6.63 -4.70 -12.19
N PRO A 101 -5.81 -4.37 -11.18
CA PRO A 101 -4.39 -4.10 -11.42
C PRO A 101 -3.61 -5.36 -11.81
N TYR A 102 -2.68 -5.18 -12.75
CA TYR A 102 -1.76 -6.26 -13.15
C TYR A 102 -0.78 -6.58 -12.01
N LEU A 103 -0.28 -7.82 -12.00
CA LEU A 103 0.76 -8.21 -11.04
C LEU A 103 2.07 -7.50 -11.38
N GLY A 104 2.82 -7.14 -10.34
CA GLY A 104 4.07 -6.43 -10.48
C GLY A 104 3.97 -4.96 -10.09
N PRO A 105 4.98 -4.16 -10.43
CA PRO A 105 5.09 -2.80 -9.90
C PRO A 105 4.17 -1.78 -10.57
N HIS A 106 3.62 -0.90 -9.73
CA HIS A 106 2.86 0.28 -10.12
C HIS A 106 3.48 1.50 -9.47
N TRP A 107 3.49 2.61 -10.18
CA TRP A 107 4.00 3.89 -9.69
C TRP A 107 2.91 4.95 -9.84
N PRO A 108 2.02 5.09 -8.85
CA PRO A 108 0.92 6.07 -8.96
C PRO A 108 1.47 7.50 -8.94
N ARG A 109 0.72 8.40 -9.57
CA ARG A 109 1.05 9.82 -9.54
C ARG A 109 0.86 10.35 -8.13
N THR A 110 1.81 11.18 -7.68
CA THR A 110 1.80 11.75 -6.34
C THR A 110 1.38 13.23 -6.33
N SER A 111 1.10 13.79 -7.47
CA SER A 111 0.66 15.19 -7.60
C SER A 111 -0.80 15.30 -8.02
#